data_60a90466f0e1faeb62702a0ceb49fa48
#
_entry.id   60a90466f0e1faeb62702a0ceb49fa48
#
_cell.length_a   1.000
_cell.length_b   1.000
_cell.length_c   1.000
_cell.angle_alpha   90.00
_cell.angle_beta   90.00
_cell.angle_gamma   90.00
#
_symmetry.space_group_name_H-M   'P 1'
#
loop_
_entity.id
_entity.type
_entity.pdbx_description
1 polymer ?
#
loop_
_entity_poly.entity_id
_entity_poly.type
_entity_poly.pdbx_seq_one_letter_code
_entity_poly.pdbx_strand_id
1 'polypeptide(L)' 'MMSSMEDIEIGKRRKAIDKDVAALLDKYLRAMEWDIPEADEVKARELILDEIRQAVSRLAKQS' A
#
# COMPACT_ATOMS: atom_id res chain seq x y z
N MET A 1 -3.71 -13.08 26.58
CA MET A 1 -3.24 -11.69 26.50
C MET A 1 -4.40 -10.79 26.11
N MET A 2 -4.64 -9.73 26.85
CA MET A 2 -5.74 -8.83 26.53
C MET A 2 -5.34 -7.85 25.43
N SER A 3 -6.24 -7.68 24.47
CA SER A 3 -6.03 -6.68 23.43
C SER A 3 -6.20 -5.28 23.99
N SER A 4 -5.35 -4.35 23.58
CA SER A 4 -5.53 -2.95 23.93
C SER A 4 -6.69 -2.33 23.16
N MET A 5 -7.12 -1.15 23.56
CA MET A 5 -8.15 -0.42 22.81
C MET A 5 -7.67 -0.09 21.40
N GLU A 6 -6.38 0.20 21.25
CA GLU A 6 -5.77 0.47 19.95
C GLU A 6 -5.81 -0.76 19.05
N ASP A 7 -5.55 -1.94 19.59
CA ASP A 7 -5.62 -3.18 18.83
C ASP A 7 -7.04 -3.46 18.32
N ILE A 8 -8.04 -3.22 19.16
CA ILE A 8 -9.43 -3.41 18.78
C ILE A 8 -9.82 -2.43 17.68
N GLU A 9 -9.43 -1.18 17.80
CA GLU A 9 -9.73 -0.14 16.81
C GLU A 9 -9.06 -0.43 15.47
N ILE A 10 -7.81 -0.88 15.48
CA ILE A 10 -7.09 -1.27 14.26
C ILE A 10 -7.80 -2.44 13.59
N GLY A 11 -8.28 -3.41 14.36
CA GLY A 11 -9.06 -4.52 13.81
C GLY A 11 -10.28 -4.08 13.04
N LYS A 12 -10.97 -3.04 13.54
CA LYS A 12 -12.12 -2.47 12.85
C LYS A 12 -11.77 -1.77 11.57
N ARG A 13 -10.56 -1.22 11.47
CA ARG A 13 -10.10 -0.44 10.33
C ARG A 13 -9.34 -1.25 9.29
N ARG A 14 -9.07 -2.51 9.57
CA ARG A 14 -8.24 -3.35 8.71
C ARG A 14 -8.73 -3.39 7.26
N LYS A 15 -10.03 -3.62 7.07
CA LYS A 15 -10.61 -3.69 5.73
C LYS A 15 -10.49 -2.36 4.98
N ALA A 16 -10.68 -1.25 5.69
CA ALA A 16 -10.55 0.07 5.10
C ALA A 16 -9.11 0.35 4.69
N ILE A 17 -8.16 -0.02 5.54
CA ILE A 17 -6.73 0.13 5.24
C ILE A 17 -6.35 -0.71 4.02
N ASP A 18 -6.80 -1.97 3.98
CA ASP A 18 -6.52 -2.85 2.84
C ASP A 18 -7.07 -2.26 1.54
N LYS A 19 -8.30 -1.75 1.61
CA LYS A 19 -8.95 -1.14 0.44
C LYS A 19 -8.19 0.10 -0.03
N ASP A 20 -7.77 0.94 0.91
CA ASP A 20 -7.05 2.17 0.59
C ASP A 20 -5.67 1.86 -0.02
N VAL A 21 -4.98 0.86 0.51
CA VAL A 21 -3.69 0.45 -0.04
C VAL A 21 -3.86 -0.16 -1.44
N ALA A 22 -4.91 -0.94 -1.64
CA ALA A 22 -5.22 -1.50 -2.97
C ALA A 22 -5.51 -0.39 -3.97
N ALA A 23 -6.24 0.64 -3.56
CA ALA A 23 -6.53 1.80 -4.40
C ALA A 23 -5.26 2.59 -4.74
N LEU A 24 -4.34 2.70 -3.78
CA LEU A 24 -3.06 3.36 -3.98
C LEU A 24 -2.23 2.62 -5.03
N LEU A 25 -2.16 1.29 -4.92
CA LEU A 25 -1.47 0.46 -5.91
C LEU A 25 -2.07 0.63 -7.30
N ASP A 26 -3.39 0.57 -7.40
CA ASP A 26 -4.12 0.69 -8.66
C ASP A 26 -3.85 2.06 -9.32
N LYS A 27 -3.84 3.12 -8.52
CA LYS A 27 -3.56 4.47 -9.00
C LYS A 27 -2.22 4.55 -9.72
N TYR A 28 -1.17 3.99 -9.13
CA TYR A 28 0.17 4.05 -9.71
C TYR A 28 0.38 3.05 -10.83
N LEU A 29 -0.33 1.91 -10.80
CA LEU A 29 -0.34 0.99 -11.93
C LEU A 29 -0.90 1.66 -13.18
N ARG A 30 -2.03 2.35 -13.03
CA ARG A 30 -2.65 3.06 -14.14
C ARG A 30 -1.76 4.17 -14.67
N ALA A 31 -1.10 4.91 -13.78
CA ALA A 31 -0.18 5.97 -14.19
C ALA A 31 1.00 5.39 -14.98
N MET A 32 1.55 4.27 -14.52
CA MET A 32 2.65 3.62 -15.21
C MET A 32 2.23 3.07 -16.58
N GLU A 33 1.06 2.46 -16.67
CA GLU A 33 0.53 1.95 -17.94
C GLU A 33 0.30 3.09 -18.94
N TRP A 34 -0.14 4.24 -18.46
CA TRP A 34 -0.33 5.41 -19.30
C TRP A 34 0.99 5.96 -19.84
N ASP A 35 2.00 6.06 -18.97
CA ASP A 35 3.31 6.60 -19.33
C ASP A 35 4.15 5.62 -20.14
N ILE A 36 4.00 4.32 -19.86
CA ILE A 36 4.76 3.25 -20.51
C ILE A 36 3.79 2.15 -20.94
N PRO A 37 3.16 2.30 -22.11
CA PRO A 37 2.16 1.32 -22.56
C PRO A 37 2.69 -0.12 -22.69
N GLU A 38 4.00 -0.27 -22.83
CA GLU A 38 4.66 -1.57 -23.00
C GLU A 38 5.09 -2.19 -21.66
N ALA A 39 4.79 -1.52 -20.54
CA ALA A 39 5.21 -1.99 -19.22
C ALA A 39 4.61 -3.35 -18.90
N ASP A 40 5.46 -4.22 -18.33
CA ASP A 40 5.03 -5.50 -17.78
C ASP A 40 4.25 -5.22 -16.50
N GLU A 41 2.96 -5.56 -16.50
CA GLU A 41 2.08 -5.31 -15.37
C GLU A 41 2.55 -5.99 -14.08
N VAL A 42 3.03 -7.23 -14.18
CA VAL A 42 3.51 -7.96 -13.00
C VAL A 42 4.72 -7.27 -12.39
N LYS A 43 5.68 -6.90 -13.22
CA LYS A 43 6.87 -6.21 -12.76
C LYS A 43 6.54 -4.83 -12.20
N ALA A 44 5.68 -4.09 -12.87
CA ALA A 44 5.25 -2.77 -12.40
C ALA A 44 4.59 -2.87 -11.04
N ARG A 45 3.73 -3.85 -10.84
CA ARG A 45 3.04 -4.09 -9.57
C ARG A 45 4.05 -4.36 -8.45
N GLU A 46 5.02 -5.22 -8.69
CA GLU A 46 6.05 -5.54 -7.71
C GLU A 46 6.88 -4.32 -7.32
N LEU A 47 7.27 -3.52 -8.31
CA LEU A 47 8.05 -2.30 -8.06
C LEU A 47 7.26 -1.28 -7.26
N ILE A 48 5.99 -1.09 -7.59
CA ILE A 48 5.13 -0.15 -6.87
C ILE A 48 4.92 -0.62 -5.44
N LEU A 49 4.65 -1.90 -5.23
CA LEU A 49 4.49 -2.46 -3.89
C LEU A 49 5.76 -2.29 -3.05
N ASP A 50 6.91 -2.49 -3.67
CA ASP A 50 8.18 -2.30 -2.99
C ASP A 50 8.35 -0.84 -2.55
N GLU A 51 8.03 0.11 -3.41
CA GLU A 51 8.09 1.54 -3.07
C GLU A 51 7.11 1.91 -1.96
N ILE A 52 5.93 1.31 -1.96
CA ILE A 52 4.95 1.52 -0.88
C ILE A 52 5.51 1.03 0.45
N ARG A 53 6.14 -0.15 0.45
CA ARG A 53 6.78 -0.70 1.65
C ARG A 53 7.88 0.23 2.16
N GLN A 54 8.69 0.76 1.26
CA GLN A 54 9.75 1.70 1.62
C GLN A 54 9.18 2.99 2.18
N ALA A 55 8.10 3.50 1.59
CA ALA A 55 7.42 4.69 2.08
C ALA A 55 6.89 4.50 3.50
N VAL A 56 6.27 3.34 3.77
CA VAL A 56 5.79 2.98 5.11
C VAL A 56 6.95 2.93 6.10
N SER A 57 8.07 2.33 5.68
CA SER A 57 9.27 2.24 6.53
C SER A 57 9.81 3.63 6.87
N ARG A 58 9.82 4.55 5.91
CA ARG A 58 10.27 5.93 6.15
C ARG A 58 9.37 6.65 7.14
N LEU A 59 8.06 6.46 7.02
CA LEU A 59 7.09 7.03 7.96
C LEU A 59 7.33 6.50 9.38
N ALA A 60 7.58 5.21 9.51
CA ALA A 60 7.85 4.59 10.80
C ALA A 60 9.10 5.18 11.47
N LYS A 61 10.10 5.57 10.68
CA LYS A 61 11.33 6.15 11.19
C LYS A 61 11.18 7.60 11.60
N GLN A 62 10.17 8.29 11.08
CA GLN A 62 9.93 9.69 11.38
C GLN A 62 9.19 9.93 12.70
N SER A 63 8.57 8.90 13.23
CA SER A 63 7.76 9.00 14.45
C SER A 63 8.56 8.88 15.73
#